data_0f3a6e1f51af0a4c22972c78b7044b38
#
_entry.id   0f3a6e1f51af0a4c22972c78b7044b38
#
_cell.length_a   1.000
_cell.length_b   1.000
_cell.length_c   1.000
_cell.angle_alpha   90.00
_cell.angle_beta   90.00
_cell.angle_gamma   90.00
#
_symmetry.space_group_name_H-M   'P 1'
#
loop_
_entity.id
_entity.type
_entity.pdbx_description
1 polymer ?
#
loop_
_entity_poly.entity_id
_entity_poly.type
_entity_poly.pdbx_seq_one_letter_code
_entity_poly.pdbx_strand_id
1 'polypeptide(L)'
;MSDKVTEEKFRRFQEEVSIYNEIGKALTSSLEIRDTLLKIMQTIADYFRPSNWSLLLLDEDKNELYFEIVVGEAAERIKDIKIKMGEGIAGWVAQNGQPLLVPDVNQDSRFLKKVDKISNFATQSIIAAPMKIKNKVLGVIEIINNNEPNPLSKRDVEILTTVADYAAIALENSRNYQRIQELTITDDITGLYNSRHLHQIIKNEMDKYERYRNTFSITFLDLDYFKRVNDTYGHLVGSQMLSKVANVILENMRKVDLAVRYGGDEFVVVMPQSNKKQAHEVTKRLKKAINSEVYFAEEGFNIRITASFGVATFGDDATTKEGLLKAVDDAMYRIKNTSRDGIALAGFPPG
;
A
#
# COMPACT_ATOMS: atom_id res chain seq x y z
N MET A 1 -42.22 -12.06 -34.65
CA MET A 1 -41.99 -10.99 -33.66
C MET A 1 -41.60 -11.53 -32.28
N SER A 2 -42.23 -12.57 -31.79
CA SER A 2 -41.91 -13.20 -30.48
C SER A 2 -40.48 -13.73 -30.38
N ASP A 3 -39.97 -14.42 -31.42
CA ASP A 3 -38.63 -15.06 -31.39
C ASP A 3 -37.47 -14.04 -31.33
N LYS A 4 -37.55 -12.92 -32.07
CA LYS A 4 -36.54 -11.87 -32.03
C LYS A 4 -36.43 -11.18 -30.67
N VAL A 5 -37.58 -10.98 -29.99
CA VAL A 5 -37.61 -10.40 -28.63
C VAL A 5 -37.01 -11.36 -27.62
N THR A 6 -37.23 -12.68 -27.82
CA THR A 6 -36.69 -13.72 -26.94
C THR A 6 -35.17 -13.87 -27.14
N GLU A 7 -34.69 -13.85 -28.39
CA GLU A 7 -33.25 -13.88 -28.70
C GLU A 7 -32.52 -12.66 -28.17
N GLU A 8 -33.09 -11.45 -28.27
CA GLU A 8 -32.47 -10.23 -27.73
C GLU A 8 -32.40 -10.25 -26.20
N LYS A 9 -33.46 -10.74 -25.52
CA LYS A 9 -33.44 -10.92 -24.06
C LYS A 9 -32.38 -11.92 -23.63
N PHE A 10 -32.26 -13.05 -24.36
CA PHE A 10 -31.26 -14.07 -24.05
C PHE A 10 -29.83 -13.57 -24.24
N ARG A 11 -29.57 -12.83 -25.33
CA ARG A 11 -28.27 -12.21 -25.56
C ARG A 11 -27.90 -11.24 -24.45
N ARG A 12 -28.79 -10.34 -24.04
CA ARG A 12 -28.55 -9.40 -22.93
C ARG A 12 -28.29 -10.12 -21.61
N PHE A 13 -28.99 -11.22 -21.34
CA PHE A 13 -28.74 -12.04 -20.17
C PHE A 13 -27.35 -12.68 -20.21
N GLN A 14 -26.90 -13.16 -21.36
CA GLN A 14 -25.53 -13.67 -21.51
C GLN A 14 -24.47 -12.60 -21.30
N GLU A 15 -24.69 -11.38 -21.80
CA GLU A 15 -23.81 -10.23 -21.60
C GLU A 15 -23.69 -9.90 -20.10
N GLU A 16 -24.79 -9.85 -19.35
CA GLU A 16 -24.78 -9.66 -17.90
C GLU A 16 -23.99 -10.74 -17.14
N VAL A 17 -24.23 -11.99 -17.45
CA VAL A 17 -23.51 -13.11 -16.83
C VAL A 17 -22.02 -13.00 -17.13
N SER A 18 -21.65 -12.58 -18.34
CA SER A 18 -20.25 -12.33 -18.71
C SER A 18 -19.62 -11.21 -17.87
N ILE A 19 -20.32 -10.10 -17.66
CA ILE A 19 -19.86 -8.98 -16.82
C ILE A 19 -19.53 -9.49 -15.40
N TYR A 20 -20.47 -10.20 -14.78
CA TYR A 20 -20.27 -10.69 -13.41
C TYR A 20 -19.12 -11.70 -13.31
N ASN A 21 -18.93 -12.54 -14.32
CA ASN A 21 -17.78 -13.45 -14.39
C ASN A 21 -16.45 -12.72 -14.52
N GLU A 22 -16.36 -11.69 -15.37
CA GLU A 22 -15.13 -10.90 -15.53
C GLU A 22 -14.80 -10.11 -14.26
N ILE A 23 -15.81 -9.54 -13.59
CA ILE A 23 -15.61 -8.87 -12.31
C ILE A 23 -15.16 -9.88 -11.24
N GLY A 24 -15.76 -11.07 -11.18
CA GLY A 24 -15.33 -12.13 -10.26
C GLY A 24 -13.85 -12.51 -10.46
N LYS A 25 -13.39 -12.61 -11.71
CA LYS A 25 -11.98 -12.82 -12.03
C LYS A 25 -11.11 -11.63 -11.64
N ALA A 26 -11.58 -10.40 -11.87
CA ALA A 26 -10.84 -9.19 -11.49
C ALA A 26 -10.61 -9.12 -9.97
N LEU A 27 -11.60 -9.48 -9.15
CA LEU A 27 -11.51 -9.51 -7.68
C LEU A 27 -10.42 -10.47 -7.16
N THR A 28 -10.05 -11.48 -7.93
CA THR A 28 -9.06 -12.50 -7.53
C THR A 28 -7.72 -12.36 -8.23
N SER A 29 -7.56 -11.40 -9.15
CA SER A 29 -6.43 -11.35 -10.09
C SER A 29 -5.28 -10.44 -9.67
N SER A 30 -5.48 -9.51 -8.74
CA SER A 30 -4.46 -8.55 -8.31
C SER A 30 -4.53 -8.29 -6.81
N LEU A 31 -3.36 -8.10 -6.18
CA LEU A 31 -3.23 -7.62 -4.80
C LEU A 31 -3.31 -6.07 -4.72
N GLU A 32 -3.11 -5.39 -5.85
CA GLU A 32 -3.19 -3.93 -5.97
C GLU A 32 -4.64 -3.51 -6.21
N ILE A 33 -5.21 -2.77 -5.26
CA ILE A 33 -6.63 -2.36 -5.32
C ILE A 33 -6.93 -1.51 -6.56
N ARG A 34 -5.99 -0.63 -6.94
CA ARG A 34 -6.19 0.26 -8.08
C ARG A 34 -6.33 -0.52 -9.39
N ASP A 35 -5.51 -1.55 -9.59
CA ASP A 35 -5.58 -2.41 -10.77
C ASP A 35 -6.89 -3.19 -10.80
N THR A 36 -7.36 -3.67 -9.65
CA THR A 36 -8.64 -4.36 -9.51
C THR A 36 -9.79 -3.42 -9.87
N LEU A 37 -9.82 -2.22 -9.33
CA LEU A 37 -10.85 -1.23 -9.64
C LEU A 37 -10.80 -0.81 -11.11
N LEU A 38 -9.62 -0.61 -11.70
CA LEU A 38 -9.49 -0.33 -13.14
C LEU A 38 -10.06 -1.44 -14.01
N LYS A 39 -9.81 -2.71 -13.70
CA LYS A 39 -10.39 -3.85 -14.44
C LYS A 39 -11.91 -3.90 -14.34
N ILE A 40 -12.46 -3.71 -13.14
CA ILE A 40 -13.90 -3.64 -12.92
C ILE A 40 -14.50 -2.52 -13.78
N MET A 41 -13.89 -1.35 -13.74
CA MET A 41 -14.36 -0.18 -14.49
C MET A 41 -14.22 -0.37 -16.02
N GLN A 42 -13.19 -1.07 -16.49
CA GLN A 42 -13.02 -1.42 -17.90
C GLN A 42 -14.17 -2.34 -18.38
N THR A 43 -14.52 -3.34 -17.60
CA THR A 43 -15.64 -4.24 -17.89
C THR A 43 -16.96 -3.47 -18.04
N ILE A 44 -17.18 -2.46 -17.19
CA ILE A 44 -18.35 -1.57 -17.30
C ILE A 44 -18.28 -0.71 -18.55
N ALA A 45 -17.10 -0.17 -18.86
CA ALA A 45 -16.91 0.68 -20.05
C ALA A 45 -17.21 -0.10 -21.34
N ASP A 46 -16.83 -1.37 -21.41
CA ASP A 46 -17.11 -2.23 -22.57
C ASP A 46 -18.61 -2.49 -22.74
N TYR A 47 -19.36 -2.54 -21.65
CA TYR A 47 -20.82 -2.74 -21.67
C TYR A 47 -21.58 -1.45 -21.98
N PHE A 48 -21.31 -0.35 -21.24
CA PHE A 48 -22.05 0.91 -21.38
C PHE A 48 -21.54 1.81 -22.50
N ARG A 49 -20.30 1.61 -22.96
CA ARG A 49 -19.63 2.47 -23.97
C ARG A 49 -19.81 3.97 -23.71
N PRO A 50 -19.56 4.44 -22.49
CA PRO A 50 -19.80 5.82 -22.12
C PRO A 50 -18.77 6.76 -22.76
N SER A 51 -19.12 8.04 -22.92
CA SER A 51 -18.16 9.07 -23.31
C SER A 51 -17.14 9.32 -22.19
N ASN A 52 -17.59 9.32 -20.93
CA ASN A 52 -16.76 9.44 -19.74
C ASN A 52 -17.31 8.56 -18.63
N TRP A 53 -16.43 8.13 -17.75
CA TRP A 53 -16.81 7.49 -16.49
C TRP A 53 -15.82 7.83 -15.38
N SER A 54 -16.29 7.78 -14.15
CA SER A 54 -15.49 8.09 -12.98
C SER A 54 -15.80 7.19 -11.80
N LEU A 55 -14.79 6.97 -10.97
CA LEU A 55 -14.88 6.38 -9.66
C LEU A 55 -14.38 7.39 -8.65
N LEU A 56 -15.26 7.79 -7.74
CA LEU A 56 -14.95 8.71 -6.67
C LEU A 56 -14.91 7.94 -5.34
N LEU A 57 -13.94 8.25 -4.49
CA LEU A 57 -13.85 7.72 -3.13
C LEU A 57 -14.21 8.80 -2.12
N LEU A 58 -14.79 8.37 -0.99
CA LEU A 58 -15.12 9.25 0.12
C LEU A 58 -13.91 9.40 1.06
N ASP A 59 -13.46 10.65 1.24
CA ASP A 59 -12.61 11.08 2.35
C ASP A 59 -13.52 11.32 3.57
N GLU A 60 -13.55 10.36 4.49
CA GLU A 60 -14.45 10.39 5.66
C GLU A 60 -14.11 11.54 6.61
N ASP A 61 -12.82 11.89 6.74
CA ASP A 61 -12.39 12.96 7.65
C ASP A 61 -12.81 14.34 7.15
N LYS A 62 -12.82 14.54 5.83
CA LYS A 62 -13.20 15.81 5.20
C LYS A 62 -14.66 15.86 4.75
N ASN A 63 -15.33 14.69 4.74
CA ASN A 63 -16.68 14.54 4.24
C ASN A 63 -16.82 15.01 2.78
N GLU A 64 -15.84 14.65 1.96
CA GLU A 64 -15.74 15.04 0.54
C GLU A 64 -15.41 13.83 -0.32
N LEU A 65 -15.95 13.81 -1.54
CA LEU A 65 -15.57 12.85 -2.59
C LEU A 65 -14.40 13.40 -3.40
N TYR A 66 -13.45 12.53 -3.74
CA TYR A 66 -12.36 12.82 -4.66
C TYR A 66 -12.31 11.79 -5.78
N PHE A 67 -11.85 12.21 -6.94
CA PHE A 67 -11.72 11.34 -8.10
C PHE A 67 -10.50 10.42 -7.93
N GLU A 68 -10.74 9.13 -7.78
CA GLU A 68 -9.69 8.10 -7.76
C GLU A 68 -9.35 7.64 -9.19
N ILE A 69 -10.37 7.44 -10.01
CA ILE A 69 -10.24 7.06 -11.41
C ILE A 69 -11.18 7.93 -12.23
N VAL A 70 -10.66 8.48 -13.31
CA VAL A 70 -11.43 9.21 -14.33
C VAL A 70 -10.95 8.77 -15.69
N VAL A 71 -11.88 8.44 -16.58
CA VAL A 71 -11.56 8.11 -17.98
C VAL A 71 -12.44 8.91 -18.90
N GLY A 72 -11.83 9.45 -19.97
CA GLY A 72 -12.47 10.31 -20.96
C GLY A 72 -11.68 11.59 -21.18
N GLU A 73 -12.18 12.46 -22.07
CA GLU A 73 -11.48 13.68 -22.54
C GLU A 73 -11.22 14.70 -21.42
N ALA A 74 -12.01 14.66 -20.36
CA ALA A 74 -11.95 15.62 -19.25
C ALA A 74 -11.05 15.17 -18.08
N ALA A 75 -10.49 13.96 -18.10
CA ALA A 75 -9.84 13.31 -16.96
C ALA A 75 -8.80 14.20 -16.25
N GLU A 76 -7.84 14.76 -17.00
CA GLU A 76 -6.75 15.57 -16.44
C GLU A 76 -7.23 16.89 -15.81
N ARG A 77 -8.39 17.40 -16.21
CA ARG A 77 -8.91 18.69 -15.73
C ARG A 77 -9.72 18.59 -14.46
N ILE A 78 -10.27 17.41 -14.16
CA ILE A 78 -11.19 17.21 -13.03
C ILE A 78 -10.62 16.37 -11.89
N LYS A 79 -9.50 15.69 -12.07
CA LYS A 79 -8.88 14.81 -11.07
C LYS A 79 -8.66 15.46 -9.70
N ASP A 80 -8.41 16.76 -9.67
CA ASP A 80 -8.14 17.51 -8.44
C ASP A 80 -9.41 18.16 -7.81
N ILE A 81 -10.57 18.01 -8.47
CA ILE A 81 -11.82 18.54 -7.97
C ILE A 81 -12.29 17.69 -6.79
N LYS A 82 -12.78 18.36 -5.74
CA LYS A 82 -13.47 17.75 -4.61
C LYS A 82 -14.96 18.09 -4.67
N ILE A 83 -15.80 17.13 -4.33
CA ILE A 83 -17.25 17.25 -4.30
C ILE A 83 -17.72 16.99 -2.89
N LYS A 84 -18.42 17.93 -2.29
CA LYS A 84 -18.95 17.76 -0.93
C LYS A 84 -20.09 16.74 -0.91
N MET A 85 -20.24 16.08 0.23
CA MET A 85 -21.39 15.22 0.50
C MET A 85 -22.68 16.00 0.27
N GLY A 86 -23.61 15.48 -0.51
CA GLY A 86 -24.86 16.16 -0.92
C GLY A 86 -24.74 17.12 -2.11
N GLU A 87 -23.53 17.48 -2.55
CA GLU A 87 -23.30 18.39 -3.68
C GLU A 87 -23.27 17.62 -5.00
N GLY A 88 -24.07 18.06 -5.96
CA GLY A 88 -24.13 17.43 -7.28
C GLY A 88 -24.77 16.02 -7.26
N ILE A 89 -24.68 15.31 -8.37
CA ILE A 89 -25.23 13.96 -8.51
C ILE A 89 -24.40 12.97 -7.66
N ALA A 90 -23.09 12.98 -7.76
CA ALA A 90 -22.22 12.10 -6.97
C ALA A 90 -22.39 12.33 -5.45
N GLY A 91 -22.37 13.58 -5.00
CA GLY A 91 -22.55 13.91 -3.59
C GLY A 91 -23.93 13.52 -3.06
N TRP A 92 -25.00 13.68 -3.86
CA TRP A 92 -26.33 13.22 -3.50
C TRP A 92 -26.41 11.71 -3.36
N VAL A 93 -25.84 10.96 -4.33
CA VAL A 93 -25.77 9.50 -4.29
C VAL A 93 -24.97 9.02 -3.07
N ALA A 94 -23.85 9.67 -2.77
CA ALA A 94 -23.05 9.35 -1.59
C ALA A 94 -23.83 9.58 -0.29
N GLN A 95 -24.55 10.68 -0.18
CA GLN A 95 -25.29 11.05 1.03
C GLN A 95 -26.50 10.14 1.27
N ASN A 96 -27.23 9.78 0.20
CA ASN A 96 -28.47 9.01 0.31
C ASN A 96 -28.23 7.48 0.23
N GLY A 97 -27.07 7.05 -0.26
CA GLY A 97 -26.74 5.63 -0.46
C GLY A 97 -27.68 4.92 -1.47
N GLN A 98 -28.25 5.69 -2.40
CA GLN A 98 -29.18 5.20 -3.42
C GLN A 98 -28.68 5.52 -4.83
N PRO A 99 -28.79 4.59 -5.78
CA PRO A 99 -28.41 4.85 -7.15
C PRO A 99 -29.38 5.87 -7.80
N LEU A 100 -28.88 6.55 -8.82
CA LEU A 100 -29.63 7.58 -9.53
C LEU A 100 -29.41 7.48 -11.03
N LEU A 101 -30.52 7.58 -11.77
CA LEU A 101 -30.53 7.76 -13.22
C LEU A 101 -31.03 9.17 -13.55
N VAL A 102 -30.22 9.92 -14.26
CA VAL A 102 -30.53 11.26 -14.76
C VAL A 102 -30.48 11.23 -16.29
N PRO A 103 -31.60 11.05 -16.98
CA PRO A 103 -31.63 10.97 -18.45
C PRO A 103 -31.28 12.30 -19.14
N ASP A 104 -31.62 13.42 -18.50
CA ASP A 104 -31.27 14.77 -18.96
C ASP A 104 -30.88 15.64 -17.76
N VAL A 105 -29.58 15.92 -17.66
CA VAL A 105 -29.04 16.70 -16.54
C VAL A 105 -29.55 18.15 -16.48
N ASN A 106 -30.04 18.69 -17.57
CA ASN A 106 -30.58 20.05 -17.61
C ASN A 106 -31.91 20.15 -16.87
N GLN A 107 -32.60 19.04 -16.70
CA GLN A 107 -33.88 18.96 -15.97
C GLN A 107 -33.71 18.56 -14.50
N ASP A 108 -32.49 18.24 -14.06
CA ASP A 108 -32.20 17.84 -12.69
C ASP A 108 -31.50 18.97 -11.92
N SER A 109 -32.18 19.49 -10.91
CA SER A 109 -31.68 20.60 -10.09
C SER A 109 -30.44 20.26 -9.26
N ARG A 110 -30.10 18.97 -9.10
CA ARG A 110 -28.91 18.50 -8.39
C ARG A 110 -27.66 18.57 -9.27
N PHE A 111 -27.80 18.71 -10.57
CA PHE A 111 -26.65 18.71 -11.49
C PHE A 111 -25.72 19.90 -11.25
N LEU A 112 -24.42 19.61 -11.05
CA LEU A 112 -23.39 20.59 -10.74
C LEU A 112 -22.70 21.09 -12.00
N LYS A 113 -23.23 22.14 -12.63
CA LYS A 113 -22.66 22.77 -13.87
C LYS A 113 -21.21 23.25 -13.72
N LYS A 114 -20.69 23.36 -12.49
CA LYS A 114 -19.31 23.78 -12.22
C LYS A 114 -18.30 22.77 -12.80
N VAL A 115 -18.58 21.46 -12.71
CA VAL A 115 -17.69 20.42 -13.23
C VAL A 115 -17.60 20.52 -14.74
N ASP A 116 -18.71 20.67 -15.45
CA ASP A 116 -18.75 20.83 -16.89
C ASP A 116 -17.97 22.09 -17.37
N LYS A 117 -18.09 23.19 -16.62
CA LYS A 117 -17.33 24.42 -16.94
C LYS A 117 -15.82 24.23 -16.81
N ILE A 118 -15.34 23.46 -15.82
CA ILE A 118 -13.91 23.21 -15.62
C ILE A 118 -13.42 22.17 -16.62
N SER A 119 -14.21 21.14 -16.86
CA SER A 119 -13.87 20.05 -17.79
C SER A 119 -13.93 20.46 -19.26
N ASN A 120 -14.69 21.53 -19.57
CA ASN A 120 -15.10 21.87 -20.93
C ASN A 120 -15.79 20.72 -21.66
N PHE A 121 -16.59 19.95 -20.93
CA PHE A 121 -17.33 18.79 -21.38
C PHE A 121 -18.83 19.03 -21.21
N ALA A 122 -19.63 18.59 -22.16
CA ALA A 122 -21.10 18.76 -22.10
C ALA A 122 -21.74 17.46 -21.61
N THR A 123 -22.07 17.38 -20.34
CA THR A 123 -22.82 16.27 -19.77
C THR A 123 -24.28 16.35 -20.21
N GLN A 124 -24.82 15.24 -20.69
CA GLN A 124 -26.22 15.09 -21.11
C GLN A 124 -27.00 14.17 -20.18
N SER A 125 -26.43 13.02 -19.86
CA SER A 125 -27.04 12.01 -19.00
C SER A 125 -26.04 11.42 -18.02
N ILE A 126 -26.50 10.95 -16.86
CA ILE A 126 -25.68 10.31 -15.83
C ILE A 126 -26.44 9.13 -15.22
N ILE A 127 -25.75 8.01 -15.08
CA ILE A 127 -26.07 6.99 -14.07
C ILE A 127 -25.01 7.07 -12.99
N ALA A 128 -25.42 7.13 -11.73
CA ALA A 128 -24.54 7.06 -10.59
C ALA A 128 -25.00 6.00 -9.59
N ALA A 129 -24.06 5.18 -9.11
CA ALA A 129 -24.32 4.13 -8.12
C ALA A 129 -23.37 4.25 -6.93
N PRO A 130 -23.87 4.10 -5.69
CA PRO A 130 -23.03 4.15 -4.50
C PRO A 130 -22.25 2.84 -4.35
N MET A 131 -20.95 2.95 -4.12
CA MET A 131 -20.12 1.86 -3.62
C MET A 131 -20.37 1.74 -2.11
N LYS A 132 -21.11 0.73 -1.66
CA LYS A 132 -21.47 0.63 -0.24
C LYS A 132 -21.32 -0.78 0.30
N ILE A 133 -21.00 -0.85 1.61
CA ILE A 133 -21.04 -2.07 2.40
C ILE A 133 -22.00 -1.86 3.56
N LYS A 134 -23.05 -2.69 3.61
CA LYS A 134 -24.17 -2.48 4.54
C LYS A 134 -24.75 -1.07 4.36
N ASN A 135 -24.60 -0.21 5.37
CA ASN A 135 -25.11 1.16 5.35
C ASN A 135 -24.02 2.23 5.14
N LYS A 136 -22.76 1.80 4.94
CA LYS A 136 -21.63 2.73 4.78
C LYS A 136 -21.31 2.89 3.30
N VAL A 137 -21.37 4.13 2.80
CA VAL A 137 -20.91 4.47 1.45
C VAL A 137 -19.41 4.72 1.49
N LEU A 138 -18.67 4.07 0.59
CA LEU A 138 -17.22 4.20 0.44
C LEU A 138 -16.84 5.09 -0.76
N GLY A 139 -17.76 5.28 -1.69
CA GLY A 139 -17.55 6.02 -2.91
C GLY A 139 -18.76 5.98 -3.85
N VAL A 140 -18.58 6.49 -5.07
CA VAL A 140 -19.61 6.53 -6.11
C VAL A 140 -18.96 6.18 -7.45
N ILE A 141 -19.66 5.41 -8.27
CA ILE A 141 -19.32 5.19 -9.67
C ILE A 141 -20.30 5.97 -10.53
N GLU A 142 -19.80 6.70 -11.51
CA GLU A 142 -20.60 7.46 -12.47
C GLU A 142 -20.30 7.04 -13.90
N ILE A 143 -21.35 6.86 -14.68
CA ILE A 143 -21.35 6.67 -16.14
C ILE A 143 -21.96 7.91 -16.76
N ILE A 144 -21.25 8.56 -17.66
CA ILE A 144 -21.62 9.85 -18.23
C ILE A 144 -21.75 9.71 -19.75
N ASN A 145 -22.87 10.20 -20.28
CA ASN A 145 -23.18 10.21 -21.71
C ASN A 145 -23.03 8.83 -22.35
N ASN A 146 -24.03 7.98 -22.21
CA ASN A 146 -24.07 6.69 -22.90
C ASN A 146 -24.18 6.91 -24.42
N ASN A 147 -23.26 6.31 -25.17
CA ASN A 147 -23.24 6.39 -26.64
C ASN A 147 -24.09 5.31 -27.33
N GLU A 148 -24.79 4.46 -26.56
CA GLU A 148 -25.68 3.45 -27.10
C GLU A 148 -26.96 4.08 -27.66
N PRO A 149 -27.53 3.53 -28.75
CA PRO A 149 -28.74 4.06 -29.38
C PRO A 149 -29.98 3.95 -28.49
N ASN A 150 -29.95 3.13 -27.47
CA ASN A 150 -31.05 2.96 -26.50
C ASN A 150 -30.84 3.84 -25.26
N PRO A 151 -31.89 4.53 -24.80
CA PRO A 151 -31.77 5.30 -23.56
C PRO A 151 -31.47 4.37 -22.36
N LEU A 152 -30.72 4.92 -21.41
CA LEU A 152 -30.41 4.23 -20.15
C LEU A 152 -31.72 3.83 -19.41
N SER A 153 -31.74 2.64 -18.86
CA SER A 153 -32.93 2.01 -18.26
C SER A 153 -32.72 1.72 -16.76
N LYS A 154 -33.81 1.33 -16.09
CA LYS A 154 -33.71 0.84 -14.71
C LYS A 154 -32.82 -0.38 -14.55
N ARG A 155 -32.75 -1.25 -15.57
CA ARG A 155 -31.86 -2.42 -15.59
C ARG A 155 -30.40 -2.00 -15.58
N ASP A 156 -30.05 -0.96 -16.31
CA ASP A 156 -28.68 -0.43 -16.34
C ASP A 156 -28.25 0.11 -14.96
N VAL A 157 -29.22 0.68 -14.22
CA VAL A 157 -29.01 1.08 -12.81
C VAL A 157 -28.74 -0.14 -11.94
N GLU A 158 -29.48 -1.24 -12.13
CA GLU A 158 -29.30 -2.49 -11.37
C GLU A 158 -27.93 -3.11 -11.64
N ILE A 159 -27.50 -3.15 -12.92
CA ILE A 159 -26.17 -3.64 -13.31
C ILE A 159 -25.08 -2.78 -12.66
N LEU A 160 -25.14 -1.45 -12.82
CA LEU A 160 -24.13 -0.56 -12.26
C LEU A 160 -24.09 -0.64 -10.73
N THR A 161 -25.26 -0.81 -10.08
CA THR A 161 -25.34 -0.98 -8.62
C THR A 161 -24.65 -2.27 -8.19
N THR A 162 -24.91 -3.39 -8.88
CA THR A 162 -24.25 -4.67 -8.58
C THR A 162 -22.74 -4.56 -8.73
N VAL A 163 -22.27 -3.87 -9.77
CA VAL A 163 -20.84 -3.66 -9.99
C VAL A 163 -20.23 -2.74 -8.93
N ALA A 164 -20.95 -1.69 -8.53
CA ALA A 164 -20.54 -0.80 -7.44
C ALA A 164 -20.41 -1.55 -6.10
N ASP A 165 -21.31 -2.52 -5.83
CA ASP A 165 -21.23 -3.39 -4.66
C ASP A 165 -19.95 -4.27 -4.71
N TYR A 166 -19.60 -4.85 -5.86
CA TYR A 166 -18.36 -5.61 -6.02
C TYR A 166 -17.11 -4.73 -5.84
N ALA A 167 -17.12 -3.52 -6.39
CA ALA A 167 -16.02 -2.57 -6.20
C ALA A 167 -15.89 -2.16 -4.73
N ALA A 168 -16.98 -1.99 -4.01
CA ALA A 168 -16.99 -1.72 -2.57
C ALA A 168 -16.38 -2.89 -1.77
N ILE A 169 -16.74 -4.14 -2.10
CA ILE A 169 -16.17 -5.34 -1.48
C ILE A 169 -14.65 -5.41 -1.71
N ALA A 170 -14.20 -5.16 -2.95
CA ALA A 170 -12.78 -5.15 -3.28
C ALA A 170 -12.01 -4.11 -2.45
N LEU A 171 -12.55 -2.89 -2.36
CA LEU A 171 -11.96 -1.79 -1.61
C LEU A 171 -11.87 -2.11 -0.11
N GLU A 172 -12.94 -2.63 0.48
CA GLU A 172 -12.99 -2.98 1.90
C GLU A 172 -12.02 -4.14 2.22
N ASN A 173 -11.98 -5.17 1.37
CA ASN A 173 -11.04 -6.28 1.54
C ASN A 173 -9.59 -5.79 1.50
N SER A 174 -9.25 -4.91 0.56
CA SER A 174 -7.92 -4.32 0.48
C SER A 174 -7.58 -3.48 1.73
N ARG A 175 -8.51 -2.65 2.20
CA ARG A 175 -8.34 -1.86 3.44
C ARG A 175 -8.17 -2.76 4.66
N ASN A 176 -8.94 -3.83 4.76
CA ASN A 176 -8.83 -4.79 5.86
C ASN A 176 -7.49 -5.53 5.82
N TYR A 177 -7.03 -5.94 4.63
CA TYR A 177 -5.72 -6.55 4.46
C TYR A 177 -4.59 -5.61 4.89
N GLN A 178 -4.63 -4.34 4.46
CA GLN A 178 -3.67 -3.32 4.92
C GLN A 178 -3.72 -3.12 6.43
N ARG A 179 -4.91 -3.07 7.02
CA ARG A 179 -5.09 -2.93 8.47
C ARG A 179 -4.55 -4.13 9.25
N ILE A 180 -4.77 -5.34 8.74
CA ILE A 180 -4.18 -6.56 9.33
C ILE A 180 -2.65 -6.51 9.25
N GLN A 181 -2.10 -6.13 8.10
CA GLN A 181 -0.66 -5.95 7.95
C GLN A 181 -0.10 -4.86 8.88
N GLU A 182 -0.87 -3.80 9.14
CA GLU A 182 -0.48 -2.75 10.08
C GLU A 182 -0.51 -3.22 11.54
N LEU A 183 -1.35 -4.18 11.88
CA LEU A 183 -1.42 -4.78 13.22
C LEU A 183 -0.31 -5.80 13.44
N THR A 184 0.29 -6.38 12.39
CA THR A 184 1.46 -7.26 12.55
C THR A 184 2.69 -6.43 12.86
N ILE A 185 3.36 -6.75 13.96
CA ILE A 185 4.58 -6.06 14.40
C ILE A 185 5.85 -6.83 14.04
N THR A 186 5.71 -8.02 13.47
CA THR A 186 6.80 -8.92 13.12
C THR A 186 6.91 -9.11 11.61
N ASP A 187 8.10 -9.49 11.17
CA ASP A 187 8.40 -9.93 9.81
C ASP A 187 8.19 -11.45 9.69
N ASP A 188 7.41 -11.87 8.69
CA ASP A 188 6.99 -13.27 8.53
C ASP A 188 8.14 -14.24 8.21
N ILE A 189 9.25 -13.75 7.63
CA ILE A 189 10.40 -14.57 7.25
C ILE A 189 11.33 -14.79 8.43
N THR A 190 11.58 -13.73 9.20
CA THR A 190 12.62 -13.73 10.23
C THR A 190 12.07 -13.83 11.66
N GLY A 191 10.79 -13.54 11.87
CA GLY A 191 10.18 -13.43 13.19
C GLY A 191 10.63 -12.22 14.01
N LEU A 192 11.55 -11.41 13.49
CA LEU A 192 11.95 -10.15 14.11
C LEU A 192 10.85 -9.10 13.97
N TYR A 193 10.97 -7.96 14.68
CA TYR A 193 10.10 -6.84 14.43
C TYR A 193 10.25 -6.36 12.98
N ASN A 194 9.18 -5.81 12.40
CA ASN A 194 9.21 -5.24 11.07
C ASN A 194 9.57 -3.74 11.08
N SER A 195 9.84 -3.17 9.91
CA SER A 195 10.22 -1.77 9.74
C SER A 195 9.17 -0.77 10.26
N ARG A 196 7.88 -1.10 10.19
CA ARG A 196 6.82 -0.26 10.76
C ARG A 196 6.95 -0.16 12.28
N HIS A 197 7.17 -1.29 12.94
CA HIS A 197 7.31 -1.32 14.39
C HIS A 197 8.60 -0.60 14.86
N LEU A 198 9.65 -0.54 14.04
CA LEU A 198 10.84 0.24 14.31
C LEU A 198 10.52 1.71 14.63
N HIS A 199 9.63 2.32 13.84
CA HIS A 199 9.25 3.72 14.08
C HIS A 199 8.59 3.93 15.44
N GLN A 200 7.79 2.97 15.90
CA GLN A 200 7.19 3.01 17.23
C GLN A 200 8.22 2.76 18.33
N ILE A 201 9.14 1.82 18.12
CA ILE A 201 10.26 1.55 19.05
C ILE A 201 11.09 2.82 19.25
N ILE A 202 11.53 3.46 18.16
CA ILE A 202 12.35 4.69 18.25
C ILE A 202 11.58 5.80 18.96
N LYS A 203 10.31 6.00 18.64
CA LYS A 203 9.46 6.99 19.31
C LYS A 203 9.40 6.75 20.82
N ASN A 204 9.16 5.51 21.23
CA ASN A 204 9.11 5.16 22.64
C ASN A 204 10.45 5.41 23.37
N GLU A 205 11.59 5.13 22.71
CA GLU A 205 12.91 5.41 23.28
C GLU A 205 13.21 6.91 23.33
N MET A 206 12.75 7.70 22.36
CA MET A 206 12.83 9.16 22.39
C MET A 206 12.02 9.76 23.55
N ASP A 207 10.79 9.28 23.76
CA ASP A 207 9.94 9.70 24.87
C ASP A 207 10.61 9.39 26.26
N LYS A 208 11.31 8.24 26.33
CA LYS A 208 12.10 7.87 27.51
C LYS A 208 13.33 8.76 27.67
N TYR A 209 14.02 9.12 26.58
CA TYR A 209 15.15 10.04 26.60
C TYR A 209 14.73 11.44 27.07
N GLU A 210 13.62 11.97 26.60
CA GLU A 210 13.10 13.26 27.03
C GLU A 210 12.82 13.28 28.54
N ARG A 211 12.24 12.19 29.08
CA ARG A 211 11.84 12.07 30.49
C ARG A 211 12.97 11.75 31.44
N TYR A 212 13.88 10.87 31.06
CA TYR A 212 14.90 10.29 31.94
C TYR A 212 16.33 10.61 31.53
N ARG A 213 16.54 11.21 30.36
CA ARG A 213 17.86 11.48 29.76
C ARG A 213 18.70 10.21 29.53
N ASN A 214 18.08 9.04 29.46
CA ASN A 214 18.74 7.79 29.13
C ASN A 214 18.89 7.71 27.62
N THR A 215 20.12 7.82 27.13
CA THR A 215 20.42 7.72 25.70
C THR A 215 20.16 6.30 25.20
N PHE A 216 19.90 6.15 23.91
CA PHE A 216 19.81 4.85 23.23
C PHE A 216 20.60 4.93 21.92
N SER A 217 21.05 3.78 21.46
CA SER A 217 21.79 3.66 20.20
C SER A 217 21.08 2.72 19.25
N ILE A 218 21.34 2.90 17.97
CA ILE A 218 20.88 1.96 16.93
C ILE A 218 22.07 1.51 16.07
N THR A 219 22.02 0.29 15.58
CA THR A 219 22.91 -0.18 14.52
C THR A 219 22.09 -0.64 13.33
N PHE A 220 22.45 -0.20 12.12
CA PHE A 220 22.02 -0.77 10.86
C PHE A 220 23.05 -1.76 10.40
N LEU A 221 22.59 -2.83 9.81
CA LEU A 221 23.44 -3.79 9.11
C LEU A 221 22.76 -4.22 7.79
N ASP A 222 23.60 -4.43 6.80
CA ASP A 222 23.24 -4.91 5.48
C ASP A 222 24.17 -6.10 5.13
N LEU A 223 23.56 -7.19 4.65
CA LEU A 223 24.30 -8.42 4.31
C LEU A 223 25.07 -8.23 3.00
N ASP A 224 26.38 -8.32 3.07
CA ASP A 224 27.25 -8.11 1.93
C ASP A 224 27.01 -9.19 0.85
N TYR A 225 26.74 -8.75 -0.38
CA TYR A 225 26.53 -9.62 -1.54
C TYR A 225 25.36 -10.62 -1.41
N PHE A 226 24.36 -10.36 -0.58
CA PHE A 226 23.21 -11.25 -0.38
C PHE A 226 22.51 -11.62 -1.71
N LYS A 227 22.48 -10.71 -2.68
CA LYS A 227 21.95 -11.00 -4.01
C LYS A 227 22.61 -12.24 -4.64
N ARG A 228 23.91 -12.45 -4.43
CA ARG A 228 24.61 -13.66 -4.96
C ARG A 228 24.07 -14.95 -4.34
N VAL A 229 23.63 -14.91 -3.09
CA VAL A 229 22.99 -16.09 -2.46
C VAL A 229 21.71 -16.42 -3.19
N ASN A 230 20.86 -15.42 -3.45
CA ASN A 230 19.63 -15.61 -4.24
C ASN A 230 19.91 -16.09 -5.67
N ASP A 231 20.87 -15.48 -6.35
CA ASP A 231 21.21 -15.81 -7.73
C ASP A 231 21.81 -17.21 -7.86
N THR A 232 22.52 -17.70 -6.81
CA THR A 232 23.21 -19.01 -6.84
C THR A 232 22.33 -20.14 -6.31
N TYR A 233 21.58 -19.91 -5.23
CA TYR A 233 20.85 -20.95 -4.50
C TYR A 233 19.32 -20.79 -4.54
N GLY A 234 18.83 -19.71 -5.16
CA GLY A 234 17.43 -19.40 -5.29
C GLY A 234 16.84 -18.64 -4.09
N HIS A 235 15.69 -18.00 -4.31
CA HIS A 235 15.02 -17.15 -3.31
C HIS A 235 14.58 -17.90 -2.04
N LEU A 236 14.30 -19.19 -2.14
CA LEU A 236 13.93 -19.99 -0.96
C LEU A 236 15.09 -20.10 0.03
N VAL A 237 16.29 -20.42 -0.46
CA VAL A 237 17.52 -20.48 0.35
C VAL A 237 17.86 -19.09 0.88
N GLY A 238 17.68 -18.03 0.07
CA GLY A 238 17.84 -16.65 0.53
C GLY A 238 16.93 -16.31 1.70
N SER A 239 15.65 -16.66 1.64
CA SER A 239 14.70 -16.43 2.74
C SER A 239 15.09 -17.21 4.02
N GLN A 240 15.50 -18.45 3.87
CA GLN A 240 16.02 -19.25 4.99
C GLN A 240 17.32 -18.68 5.57
N MET A 241 18.20 -18.12 4.72
CA MET A 241 19.39 -17.41 5.16
C MET A 241 19.05 -16.22 6.04
N LEU A 242 18.08 -15.39 5.64
CA LEU A 242 17.61 -14.25 6.43
C LEU A 242 17.11 -14.69 7.82
N SER A 243 16.37 -15.80 7.88
CA SER A 243 15.90 -16.37 9.15
C SER A 243 17.06 -16.87 10.02
N LYS A 244 18.06 -17.57 9.43
CA LYS A 244 19.25 -18.03 10.15
C LYS A 244 20.08 -16.84 10.68
N VAL A 245 20.27 -15.79 9.88
CA VAL A 245 20.95 -14.54 10.32
C VAL A 245 20.17 -13.86 11.46
N ALA A 246 18.85 -13.81 11.38
CA ALA A 246 18.00 -13.25 12.44
C ALA A 246 18.20 -13.98 13.77
N ASN A 247 18.31 -15.31 13.76
CA ASN A 247 18.59 -16.10 14.94
C ASN A 247 19.99 -15.78 15.51
N VAL A 248 21.01 -15.66 14.66
CA VAL A 248 22.36 -15.25 15.08
C VAL A 248 22.32 -13.86 15.75
N ILE A 249 21.54 -12.93 15.20
CA ILE A 249 21.36 -11.60 15.81
C ILE A 249 20.72 -11.74 17.22
N LEU A 250 19.61 -12.48 17.33
CA LEU A 250 18.89 -12.66 18.60
C LEU A 250 19.76 -13.30 19.70
N GLU A 251 20.55 -14.29 19.34
CA GLU A 251 21.46 -15.00 20.28
C GLU A 251 22.60 -14.11 20.77
N ASN A 252 22.96 -13.07 20.01
CA ASN A 252 24.08 -12.18 20.29
C ASN A 252 23.68 -10.79 20.77
N MET A 253 22.42 -10.57 21.16
CA MET A 253 21.93 -9.34 21.75
C MET A 253 21.41 -9.51 23.19
N ARG A 254 21.19 -8.43 23.92
CA ARG A 254 20.60 -8.47 25.27
C ARG A 254 19.09 -8.65 25.17
N LYS A 255 18.44 -9.18 26.19
CA LYS A 255 16.96 -9.31 26.25
C LYS A 255 16.22 -7.98 26.09
N VAL A 256 16.85 -6.86 26.41
CA VAL A 256 16.26 -5.52 26.30
C VAL A 256 16.51 -4.87 24.94
N ASP A 257 17.42 -5.42 24.15
CA ASP A 257 17.68 -4.95 22.80
C ASP A 257 16.59 -5.46 21.85
N LEU A 258 16.29 -4.72 20.82
CA LEU A 258 15.16 -4.98 19.92
C LEU A 258 15.70 -5.14 18.48
N ALA A 259 15.51 -6.31 17.91
CA ALA A 259 15.92 -6.60 16.53
C ALA A 259 14.77 -6.42 15.56
N VAL A 260 15.06 -5.79 14.44
CA VAL A 260 14.10 -5.42 13.39
C VAL A 260 14.66 -5.85 12.05
N ARG A 261 13.83 -6.42 11.19
CA ARG A 261 14.14 -6.48 9.76
C ARG A 261 13.60 -5.22 9.10
N TYR A 262 14.52 -4.40 8.56
CA TYR A 262 14.15 -3.12 7.94
C TYR A 262 13.58 -3.30 6.53
N GLY A 263 14.16 -4.20 5.76
CA GLY A 263 13.69 -4.58 4.42
C GLY A 263 14.76 -5.38 3.67
N GLY A 264 14.37 -6.21 2.72
CA GLY A 264 15.33 -7.00 1.95
C GLY A 264 16.31 -7.79 2.82
N ASP A 265 17.57 -7.41 2.77
CA ASP A 265 18.72 -7.95 3.52
C ASP A 265 19.24 -6.98 4.61
N GLU A 266 18.44 -5.99 4.97
CA GLU A 266 18.78 -4.96 5.95
C GLU A 266 18.11 -5.25 7.31
N PHE A 267 18.89 -5.12 8.38
CA PHE A 267 18.43 -5.30 9.75
C PHE A 267 18.82 -4.10 10.62
N VAL A 268 18.07 -3.89 11.69
CA VAL A 268 18.33 -2.84 12.68
C VAL A 268 18.27 -3.45 14.07
N VAL A 269 19.23 -3.09 14.93
CA VAL A 269 19.16 -3.39 16.35
C VAL A 269 19.07 -2.10 17.12
N VAL A 270 17.99 -1.93 17.88
CA VAL A 270 17.81 -0.82 18.81
C VAL A 270 18.29 -1.26 20.20
N MET A 271 19.17 -0.48 20.77
CA MET A 271 19.83 -0.75 22.06
C MET A 271 19.44 0.33 23.08
N PRO A 272 18.38 0.10 23.87
CA PRO A 272 17.99 1.01 24.95
C PRO A 272 19.11 1.20 25.96
N GLN A 273 19.18 2.39 26.56
CA GLN A 273 20.15 2.73 27.61
C GLN A 273 21.60 2.39 27.24
N SER A 274 21.96 2.58 25.99
CA SER A 274 23.30 2.27 25.47
C SER A 274 23.88 3.51 24.80
N ASN A 275 25.09 3.88 25.21
CA ASN A 275 25.88 4.91 24.55
C ASN A 275 26.64 4.35 23.33
N LYS A 276 27.28 5.21 22.55
CA LYS A 276 27.99 4.85 21.31
C LYS A 276 29.05 3.75 21.52
N LYS A 277 29.81 3.80 22.62
CA LYS A 277 30.86 2.83 22.95
C LYS A 277 30.24 1.45 23.22
N GLN A 278 29.16 1.42 24.01
CA GLN A 278 28.44 0.15 24.34
C GLN A 278 27.80 -0.44 23.07
N ALA A 279 27.17 0.40 22.24
CA ALA A 279 26.59 -0.03 20.98
C ALA A 279 27.65 -0.58 20.02
N HIS A 280 28.82 0.05 19.95
CA HIS A 280 29.95 -0.43 19.14
C HIS A 280 30.42 -1.83 19.57
N GLU A 281 30.52 -2.10 20.89
CA GLU A 281 30.92 -3.43 21.39
C GLU A 281 29.84 -4.50 21.08
N VAL A 282 28.56 -4.17 21.17
CA VAL A 282 27.49 -5.08 20.72
C VAL A 282 27.60 -5.34 19.22
N THR A 283 27.79 -4.30 18.42
CA THR A 283 27.94 -4.42 16.97
C THR A 283 29.15 -5.26 16.57
N LYS A 284 30.30 -5.15 17.27
CA LYS A 284 31.46 -6.03 17.08
C LYS A 284 31.14 -7.49 17.34
N ARG A 285 30.39 -7.77 18.39
CA ARG A 285 29.93 -9.13 18.71
C ARG A 285 29.02 -9.69 17.63
N LEU A 286 28.06 -8.90 17.15
CA LEU A 286 27.17 -9.28 16.05
C LEU A 286 27.97 -9.58 14.78
N LYS A 287 28.88 -8.66 14.39
CA LYS A 287 29.75 -8.85 13.23
C LYS A 287 30.55 -10.15 13.33
N LYS A 288 31.20 -10.40 14.48
CA LYS A 288 31.96 -11.62 14.71
C LYS A 288 31.09 -12.88 14.61
N ALA A 289 29.90 -12.85 15.17
CA ALA A 289 28.97 -13.98 15.14
C ALA A 289 28.52 -14.29 13.70
N ILE A 290 28.07 -13.29 12.95
CA ILE A 290 27.63 -13.46 11.56
C ILE A 290 28.78 -14.00 10.70
N ASN A 291 30.00 -13.47 10.83
CA ASN A 291 31.15 -13.88 10.01
C ASN A 291 31.68 -15.27 10.35
N SER A 292 31.54 -15.72 11.61
CA SER A 292 32.03 -17.03 12.04
C SER A 292 31.06 -18.17 11.71
N GLU A 293 29.81 -17.85 11.43
CA GLU A 293 28.79 -18.86 11.13
C GLU A 293 28.98 -19.47 9.74
N VAL A 294 28.76 -20.77 9.65
CA VAL A 294 28.72 -21.50 8.38
C VAL A 294 27.29 -21.95 8.14
N TYR A 295 26.59 -21.20 7.33
CA TYR A 295 25.20 -21.43 7.05
C TYR A 295 25.00 -22.63 6.10
N PHE A 296 23.98 -23.44 6.36
CA PHE A 296 23.60 -24.60 5.55
C PHE A 296 24.69 -25.68 5.46
N ALA A 297 25.50 -25.85 6.52
CA ALA A 297 26.52 -26.89 6.57
C ALA A 297 25.90 -28.31 6.52
N GLU A 298 24.78 -28.50 7.21
CA GLU A 298 24.05 -29.77 7.23
C GLU A 298 23.41 -30.10 5.88
N GLU A 299 23.02 -29.06 5.13
CA GLU A 299 22.47 -29.16 3.79
C GLU A 299 23.57 -29.24 2.69
N GLY A 300 24.85 -29.14 3.08
CA GLY A 300 26.01 -29.30 2.21
C GLY A 300 26.42 -28.05 1.41
N PHE A 301 25.82 -26.88 1.65
CA PHE A 301 26.14 -25.66 0.87
C PHE A 301 27.32 -24.87 1.46
N ASN A 302 27.57 -24.90 2.77
CA ASN A 302 28.66 -24.20 3.46
C ASN A 302 28.76 -22.69 3.10
N ILE A 303 27.62 -21.98 3.17
CA ILE A 303 27.58 -20.57 2.78
C ILE A 303 28.15 -19.72 3.90
N ARG A 304 29.02 -18.76 3.55
CA ARG A 304 29.51 -17.71 4.45
C ARG A 304 29.04 -16.36 3.93
N ILE A 305 28.63 -15.48 4.85
CA ILE A 305 28.20 -14.12 4.53
C ILE A 305 28.81 -13.15 5.55
N THR A 306 29.12 -11.94 5.09
CA THR A 306 29.54 -10.82 5.94
C THR A 306 28.48 -9.75 5.94
N ALA A 307 28.61 -8.76 6.80
CA ALA A 307 27.72 -7.62 6.85
C ALA A 307 28.47 -6.31 7.09
N SER A 308 27.93 -5.24 6.53
CA SER A 308 28.37 -3.86 6.74
C SER A 308 27.49 -3.20 7.78
N PHE A 309 28.09 -2.51 8.75
CA PHE A 309 27.40 -1.94 9.90
C PHE A 309 27.59 -0.44 10.03
N GLY A 310 26.50 0.27 10.38
CA GLY A 310 26.53 1.64 10.87
C GLY A 310 26.03 1.70 12.30
N VAL A 311 26.58 2.60 13.13
CA VAL A 311 26.15 2.81 14.53
C VAL A 311 25.89 4.30 14.75
N ALA A 312 24.75 4.63 15.34
CA ALA A 312 24.41 5.98 15.75
C ALA A 312 23.73 6.00 17.12
N THR A 313 23.92 7.10 17.86
CA THR A 313 23.40 7.30 19.21
C THR A 313 22.51 8.53 19.26
N PHE A 314 21.31 8.38 19.78
CA PHE A 314 20.38 9.49 19.98
C PHE A 314 20.88 10.41 21.11
N GLY A 315 20.86 11.71 20.84
CA GLY A 315 21.41 12.73 21.72
C GLY A 315 22.84 13.14 21.36
N ASP A 316 23.65 12.22 20.81
CA ASP A 316 25.02 12.50 20.39
C ASP A 316 25.12 12.81 18.88
N ASP A 317 24.48 11.97 18.04
CA ASP A 317 24.56 12.07 16.57
C ASP A 317 23.33 12.73 15.96
N ALA A 318 22.20 12.67 16.65
CA ALA A 318 20.95 13.27 16.21
C ALA A 318 19.99 13.48 17.38
N THR A 319 19.09 14.45 17.23
CA THR A 319 18.03 14.78 18.19
C THR A 319 16.63 14.55 17.62
N THR A 320 16.55 14.06 16.40
CA THR A 320 15.28 13.68 15.74
C THR A 320 15.36 12.25 15.22
N LYS A 321 14.20 11.63 15.03
CA LYS A 321 14.10 10.26 14.49
C LYS A 321 14.71 10.18 13.09
N GLU A 322 14.35 11.12 12.24
CA GLU A 322 14.82 11.19 10.85
C GLU A 322 16.33 11.40 10.79
N GLY A 323 16.85 12.28 11.66
CA GLY A 323 18.28 12.54 11.81
C GLY A 323 19.05 11.29 12.26
N LEU A 324 18.50 10.54 13.23
CA LEU A 324 19.12 9.32 13.74
C LEU A 324 19.19 8.22 12.67
N LEU A 325 18.07 7.98 11.98
CA LEU A 325 18.01 6.99 10.89
C LEU A 325 18.97 7.37 9.76
N LYS A 326 19.03 8.64 9.39
CA LYS A 326 19.96 9.11 8.37
C LYS A 326 21.43 8.95 8.82
N ALA A 327 21.75 9.31 10.05
CA ALA A 327 23.13 9.23 10.55
C ALA A 327 23.66 7.79 10.57
N VAL A 328 22.82 6.81 10.95
CA VAL A 328 23.21 5.41 10.97
C VAL A 328 23.31 4.81 9.57
N ASP A 329 22.39 5.18 8.66
CA ASP A 329 22.41 4.76 7.26
C ASP A 329 23.65 5.31 6.54
N ASP A 330 23.93 6.60 6.66
CA ASP A 330 25.15 7.24 6.12
C ASP A 330 26.44 6.55 6.63
N ALA A 331 26.46 6.12 7.89
CA ALA A 331 27.59 5.39 8.45
C ALA A 331 27.73 3.99 7.83
N MET A 332 26.65 3.22 7.73
CA MET A 332 26.64 1.89 7.09
C MET A 332 27.03 2.00 5.60
N TYR A 333 26.46 2.97 4.88
CA TYR A 333 26.73 3.19 3.46
C TYR A 333 28.20 3.48 3.16
N ARG A 334 28.90 4.19 4.06
CA ARG A 334 30.37 4.42 3.93
C ARG A 334 31.13 3.09 3.90
N ILE A 335 30.84 2.17 4.81
CA ILE A 335 31.48 0.84 4.83
C ILE A 335 31.11 0.02 3.59
N LYS A 336 29.83 0.04 3.21
CA LYS A 336 29.32 -0.72 2.05
C LYS A 336 30.03 -0.33 0.74
N ASN A 337 30.41 0.97 0.61
CA ASN A 337 31.09 1.49 -0.59
C ASN A 337 32.60 1.44 -0.54
N THR A 338 33.21 1.11 0.59
CA THR A 338 34.69 1.05 0.73
C THR A 338 35.15 -0.39 0.87
N SER A 339 35.18 -0.91 2.06
CA SER A 339 35.77 -2.22 2.38
C SER A 339 34.76 -3.35 2.49
N ARG A 340 33.46 -3.01 2.71
CA ARG A 340 32.49 -3.96 3.25
C ARG A 340 32.99 -4.63 4.54
N ASP A 341 32.23 -5.59 5.07
CA ASP A 341 32.62 -6.34 6.26
C ASP A 341 33.24 -5.47 7.37
N GLY A 342 32.61 -4.35 7.67
CA GLY A 342 33.14 -3.34 8.58
C GLY A 342 32.09 -2.70 9.46
N ILE A 343 32.54 -1.85 10.39
CA ILE A 343 31.69 -1.06 11.28
C ILE A 343 32.11 0.41 11.15
N ALA A 344 31.16 1.30 10.88
CA ALA A 344 31.35 2.74 10.97
C ALA A 344 30.48 3.34 12.07
N LEU A 345 31.03 4.31 12.78
CA LEU A 345 30.31 5.12 13.76
C LEU A 345 29.86 6.42 13.10
N ALA A 346 28.64 6.84 13.38
CA ALA A 346 28.16 8.16 12.97
C ALA A 346 29.03 9.26 13.60
N GLY A 347 29.28 10.35 12.84
CA GLY A 347 30.11 11.46 13.29
C GLY A 347 31.62 11.21 13.25
N PHE A 348 32.12 10.02 12.95
CA PHE A 348 33.53 9.70 12.82
C PHE A 348 33.89 9.26 11.39
N PRO A 349 35.09 9.60 10.87
CA PRO A 349 35.60 9.03 9.64
C PRO A 349 35.73 7.47 9.81
N PRO A 350 35.70 6.69 8.75
CA PRO A 350 35.95 5.25 8.83
C PRO A 350 37.37 5.03 9.36
N GLY A 351 37.48 4.18 10.40
CA GLY A 351 38.77 3.76 10.98
C GLY A 351 39.46 2.69 10.14
#